data_69c568aa88dd44fba5c25ef922caa5b6
#
_entry.id   69c568aa88dd44fba5c25ef922caa5b6
#
_cell.length_a   1.000
_cell.length_b   1.000
_cell.length_c   1.000
_cell.angle_alpha   90.00
_cell.angle_beta   90.00
_cell.angle_gamma   90.00
#
_symmetry.space_group_name_H-M   'P 1'
#
loop_
_entity.id
_entity.type
_entity.pdbx_description
1 polymer ?
#
loop_
_entity_poly.entity_id
_entity_poly.type
_entity_poly.pdbx_seq_one_letter_code
_entity_poly.pdbx_strand_id
1 'polypeptide(L)'
;RLITGVMTDFFGWRIGVAVVGVIGVLAALVFWRALPPSRHFVAQPLRWRTVLGRFNGMFRDRGLPWLFVEGFLLLGAFVTVYNYIGYRLLAPPYDLSQTVVGLIFGIYLVGTFSSAWMGHLAGKLGRRKVLWTAFALMLVGVALTMTQPLLLVMLGIVAVTFGFFGGHSIVSSWVG
;
A
#
# COMPACT_ATOMS: atom_id res chain seq x y z
N ARG A 1 1.86 5.74 10.90
CA ARG A 1 2.49 7.07 10.75
C ARG A 1 1.80 8.14 11.60
N LEU A 2 0.47 8.15 11.76
CA LEU A 2 -0.22 9.14 12.60
C LEU A 2 0.26 9.08 14.06
N ILE A 3 0.24 7.89 14.67
CA ILE A 3 0.73 7.69 16.05
C ILE A 3 2.20 8.09 16.17
N THR A 4 3.04 7.64 15.24
CA THR A 4 4.47 7.98 15.26
C THR A 4 4.71 9.47 15.05
N GLY A 5 3.95 10.16 14.19
CA GLY A 5 4.05 11.60 13.97
C GLY A 5 3.77 12.39 15.25
N VAL A 6 2.62 12.13 15.88
CA VAL A 6 2.25 12.78 17.15
C VAL A 6 3.27 12.50 18.24
N MET A 7 3.65 11.22 18.42
CA MET A 7 4.64 10.87 19.45
C MET A 7 6.02 11.47 19.18
N THR A 8 6.40 11.63 17.91
CA THR A 8 7.70 12.23 17.56
C THR A 8 7.76 13.71 17.90
N ASP A 9 6.70 14.46 17.65
CA ASP A 9 6.64 15.90 17.96
C ASP A 9 6.69 16.17 19.46
N PHE A 10 6.03 15.35 20.30
CA PHE A 10 5.95 15.57 21.74
C PHE A 10 7.04 14.86 22.55
N PHE A 11 7.47 13.67 22.15
CA PHE A 11 8.33 12.79 22.96
C PHE A 11 9.58 12.30 22.23
N GLY A 12 9.74 12.67 20.97
CA GLY A 12 10.85 12.23 20.13
C GLY A 12 10.62 10.86 19.45
N TRP A 13 11.34 10.63 18.38
CA TRP A 13 11.15 9.48 17.48
C TRP A 13 11.35 8.11 18.16
N ARG A 14 12.25 8.01 19.15
CA ARG A 14 12.51 6.75 19.88
C ARG A 14 11.27 6.25 20.61
N ILE A 15 10.57 7.18 21.30
CA ILE A 15 9.32 6.87 22.00
C ILE A 15 8.21 6.55 21.00
N GLY A 16 8.13 7.28 19.87
CA GLY A 16 7.18 6.99 18.78
C GLY A 16 7.31 5.56 18.25
N VAL A 17 8.53 5.11 18.00
CA VAL A 17 8.80 3.73 17.54
C VAL A 17 8.48 2.71 18.64
N ALA A 18 8.88 2.99 19.90
CA ALA A 18 8.61 2.09 21.02
C ALA A 18 7.10 1.87 21.25
N VAL A 19 6.30 2.92 21.19
CA VAL A 19 4.83 2.84 21.34
C VAL A 19 4.21 1.94 20.25
N VAL A 20 4.62 2.12 19.01
CA VAL A 20 4.12 1.26 17.89
C VAL A 20 4.59 -0.19 18.09
N GLY A 21 5.82 -0.40 18.57
CA GLY A 21 6.34 -1.72 18.91
C GLY A 21 5.50 -2.42 19.98
N VAL A 22 5.19 -1.71 21.07
CA VAL A 22 4.33 -2.23 22.15
C VAL A 22 2.93 -2.56 21.64
N ILE A 23 2.30 -1.67 20.85
CA ILE A 23 1.00 -1.94 20.23
C ILE A 23 1.06 -3.20 19.37
N GLY A 24 2.13 -3.35 18.58
CA GLY A 24 2.34 -4.54 17.73
C GLY A 24 2.45 -5.82 18.53
N VAL A 25 3.21 -5.82 19.63
CA VAL A 25 3.33 -6.99 20.53
C VAL A 25 1.99 -7.34 21.17
N LEU A 26 1.27 -6.33 21.70
CA LEU A 26 -0.05 -6.56 22.29
C LEU A 26 -1.05 -7.12 21.26
N ALA A 27 -1.07 -6.57 20.06
CA ALA A 27 -1.92 -7.07 18.97
C ALA A 27 -1.55 -8.52 18.61
N ALA A 28 -0.27 -8.85 18.52
CA ALA A 28 0.19 -10.22 18.26
C ALA A 28 -0.23 -11.21 19.35
N LEU A 29 -0.14 -10.80 20.62
CA LEU A 29 -0.58 -11.62 21.76
C LEU A 29 -2.10 -11.85 21.75
N VAL A 30 -2.89 -10.82 21.47
CA VAL A 30 -4.34 -10.91 21.31
C VAL A 30 -4.69 -11.85 20.15
N PHE A 31 -4.05 -11.64 19.01
CA PHE A 31 -4.24 -12.48 17.82
C PHE A 31 -3.92 -13.95 18.11
N TRP A 32 -2.78 -14.23 18.75
CA TRP A 32 -2.36 -15.58 19.11
C TRP A 32 -3.38 -16.29 20.03
N ARG A 33 -3.96 -15.55 20.99
CA ARG A 33 -4.98 -16.11 21.89
C ARG A 33 -6.37 -16.23 21.29
N ALA A 34 -6.74 -15.29 20.40
CA ALA A 34 -8.08 -15.24 19.80
C ALA A 34 -8.22 -16.11 18.55
N LEU A 35 -7.09 -16.53 17.92
CA LEU A 35 -7.14 -17.29 16.69
C LEU A 35 -7.67 -18.70 16.95
N PRO A 36 -8.83 -19.08 16.38
CA PRO A 36 -9.34 -20.44 16.52
C PRO A 36 -8.43 -21.45 15.78
N PRO A 37 -8.31 -22.67 16.27
CA PRO A 37 -7.53 -23.71 15.61
C PRO A 37 -8.08 -23.96 14.19
N SER A 38 -7.17 -24.09 13.21
CA SER A 38 -7.55 -24.38 11.83
C SER A 38 -8.14 -25.79 11.70
N ARG A 39 -9.45 -25.88 11.47
CA ARG A 39 -10.18 -27.17 11.40
C ARG A 39 -9.99 -27.91 10.07
N HIS A 40 -9.59 -27.21 9.03
CA HIS A 40 -9.43 -27.77 7.66
C HIS A 40 -7.98 -27.75 7.17
N PHE A 41 -7.02 -27.52 8.07
CA PHE A 41 -5.62 -27.52 7.71
C PHE A 41 -5.12 -28.96 7.55
N VAL A 42 -4.75 -29.33 6.34
CA VAL A 42 -4.04 -30.56 6.03
C VAL A 42 -2.58 -30.22 5.81
N ALA A 43 -1.72 -30.65 6.73
CA ALA A 43 -0.29 -30.44 6.62
C ALA A 43 0.25 -31.15 5.37
N GLN A 44 0.77 -30.38 4.43
CA GLN A 44 1.44 -30.91 3.24
C GLN A 44 2.95 -31.05 3.53
N PRO A 45 3.58 -32.17 3.20
CA PRO A 45 5.03 -32.31 3.40
C PRO A 45 5.76 -31.28 2.55
N LEU A 46 6.63 -30.48 3.21
CA LEU A 46 7.46 -29.46 2.55
C LEU A 46 8.57 -30.17 1.75
N ARG A 47 8.27 -30.54 0.52
CA ARG A 47 9.25 -31.09 -0.43
C ARG A 47 9.75 -29.99 -1.33
N TRP A 48 11.02 -29.64 -1.26
CA TRP A 48 11.64 -28.60 -2.09
C TRP A 48 11.36 -28.78 -3.59
N ARG A 49 11.39 -30.03 -4.08
CA ARG A 49 11.03 -30.30 -5.49
C ARG A 49 9.60 -29.90 -5.84
N THR A 50 8.64 -30.09 -4.95
CA THR A 50 7.24 -29.69 -5.16
C THR A 50 7.09 -28.17 -5.13
N VAL A 51 7.79 -27.51 -4.21
CA VAL A 51 7.80 -26.05 -4.10
C VAL A 51 8.41 -25.43 -5.35
N LEU A 52 9.60 -25.89 -5.75
CA LEU A 52 10.28 -25.42 -6.97
C LEU A 52 9.47 -25.72 -8.24
N GLY A 53 8.80 -26.88 -8.30
CA GLY A 53 7.91 -27.22 -9.41
C GLY A 53 6.72 -26.28 -9.54
N ARG A 54 6.10 -25.89 -8.41
CA ARG A 54 5.01 -24.89 -8.40
C ARG A 54 5.52 -23.51 -8.82
N PHE A 55 6.68 -23.07 -8.28
CA PHE A 55 7.32 -21.82 -8.70
C PHE A 55 7.62 -21.81 -10.20
N ASN A 56 8.24 -22.86 -10.71
CA ASN A 56 8.55 -22.96 -12.14
C ASN A 56 7.27 -22.98 -13.00
N GLY A 57 6.17 -23.58 -12.51
CA GLY A 57 4.86 -23.52 -13.14
C GLY A 57 4.31 -22.09 -13.25
N MET A 58 4.45 -21.29 -12.17
CA MET A 58 4.03 -19.90 -12.17
C MET A 58 4.80 -19.05 -13.20
N PHE A 59 6.11 -19.26 -13.34
CA PHE A 59 6.94 -18.54 -14.31
C PHE A 59 6.77 -19.02 -15.76
N ARG A 60 6.17 -20.19 -15.99
CA ARG A 60 5.82 -20.69 -17.32
C ARG A 60 4.48 -20.14 -17.83
N ASP A 61 3.64 -19.61 -16.95
CA ASP A 61 2.43 -18.91 -17.36
C ASP A 61 2.78 -17.62 -18.10
N ARG A 62 2.03 -17.31 -19.17
CA ARG A 62 2.31 -16.14 -20.01
C ARG A 62 1.93 -14.80 -19.36
N GLY A 63 1.03 -14.80 -18.40
CA GLY A 63 0.50 -13.59 -17.75
C GLY A 63 0.99 -13.37 -16.34
N LEU A 64 1.11 -14.44 -15.55
CA LEU A 64 1.46 -14.37 -14.12
C LEU A 64 2.77 -13.61 -13.81
N PRO A 65 3.88 -13.84 -14.50
CA PRO A 65 5.12 -13.08 -14.25
C PRO A 65 4.94 -11.58 -14.43
N TRP A 66 4.16 -11.17 -15.43
CA TRP A 66 3.88 -9.74 -15.67
C TRP A 66 3.04 -9.12 -14.55
N LEU A 67 2.07 -9.86 -14.01
CA LEU A 67 1.29 -9.41 -12.86
C LEU A 67 2.16 -9.26 -11.59
N PHE A 68 3.15 -10.13 -11.40
CA PHE A 68 4.12 -9.98 -10.30
C PHE A 68 5.01 -8.75 -10.49
N VAL A 69 5.53 -8.53 -11.69
CA VAL A 69 6.31 -7.32 -12.02
C VAL A 69 5.47 -6.07 -11.81
N GLU A 70 4.23 -6.10 -12.26
CA GLU A 70 3.29 -4.99 -12.09
C GLU A 70 3.00 -4.70 -10.61
N GLY A 71 2.71 -5.71 -9.81
CA GLY A 71 2.52 -5.56 -8.37
C GLY A 71 3.76 -4.99 -7.66
N PHE A 72 4.95 -5.46 -8.05
CA PHE A 72 6.22 -4.95 -7.55
C PHE A 72 6.43 -3.47 -7.89
N LEU A 73 6.20 -3.09 -9.16
CA LEU A 73 6.38 -1.71 -9.62
C LEU A 73 5.34 -0.78 -8.98
N LEU A 74 4.09 -1.20 -8.88
CA LEU A 74 3.03 -0.43 -8.21
C LEU A 74 3.38 -0.13 -6.76
N LEU A 75 3.75 -1.17 -6.01
CA LEU A 75 4.12 -1.03 -4.60
C LEU A 75 5.39 -0.18 -4.45
N GLY A 76 6.40 -0.45 -5.28
CA GLY A 76 7.66 0.30 -5.27
C GLY A 76 7.44 1.79 -5.54
N ALA A 77 6.68 2.14 -6.57
CA ALA A 77 6.33 3.52 -6.90
C ALA A 77 5.55 4.19 -5.75
N PHE A 78 4.54 3.52 -5.22
CA PHE A 78 3.74 4.03 -4.12
C PHE A 78 4.57 4.33 -2.86
N VAL A 79 5.37 3.36 -2.42
CA VAL A 79 6.24 3.51 -1.25
C VAL A 79 7.27 4.62 -1.46
N THR A 80 7.85 4.71 -2.66
CA THR A 80 8.83 5.76 -3.01
C THR A 80 8.18 7.14 -2.92
N VAL A 81 7.02 7.35 -3.53
CA VAL A 81 6.30 8.64 -3.48
C VAL A 81 6.01 9.02 -2.03
N TYR A 82 5.47 8.10 -1.23
CA TYR A 82 5.10 8.38 0.16
C TYR A 82 6.31 8.64 1.08
N ASN A 83 7.43 7.98 0.84
CA ASN A 83 8.65 8.27 1.58
C ASN A 83 9.21 9.65 1.21
N TYR A 84 9.32 9.93 -0.09
CA TYR A 84 9.84 11.21 -0.56
C TYR A 84 8.96 12.40 -0.14
N ILE A 85 7.63 12.27 -0.27
CA ILE A 85 6.72 13.35 0.08
C ILE A 85 6.77 13.68 1.58
N GLY A 86 7.00 12.68 2.43
CA GLY A 86 7.20 12.90 3.86
C GLY A 86 8.37 13.85 4.14
N TYR A 87 9.53 13.63 3.52
CA TYR A 87 10.67 14.53 3.62
C TYR A 87 10.38 15.92 3.08
N ARG A 88 9.74 15.97 1.91
CA ARG A 88 9.45 17.23 1.23
C ARG A 88 8.50 18.13 2.03
N LEU A 89 7.50 17.56 2.68
CA LEU A 89 6.53 18.32 3.47
C LEU A 89 7.09 18.82 4.80
N LEU A 90 8.13 18.16 5.33
CA LEU A 90 8.86 18.58 6.53
C LEU A 90 9.91 19.67 6.25
N ALA A 91 10.31 19.85 4.99
CA ALA A 91 11.31 20.81 4.54
C ALA A 91 10.68 22.10 4.00
N PRO A 92 11.45 23.23 3.92
CA PRO A 92 10.99 24.41 3.20
C PRO A 92 10.56 24.08 1.78
N PRO A 93 9.54 24.76 1.24
CA PRO A 93 8.80 25.88 1.78
C PRO A 93 7.62 25.52 2.68
N TYR A 94 7.37 24.23 2.96
CA TYR A 94 6.17 23.79 3.70
C TYR A 94 6.36 23.81 5.21
N ASP A 95 7.51 23.35 5.71
CA ASP A 95 7.89 23.29 7.13
C ASP A 95 6.78 22.73 8.04
N LEU A 96 6.08 21.68 7.56
CA LEU A 96 4.98 21.06 8.32
C LEU A 96 5.55 20.23 9.48
N SER A 97 4.81 20.17 10.60
CA SER A 97 5.18 19.31 11.73
C SER A 97 4.98 17.82 11.41
N GLN A 98 5.65 16.94 12.16
CA GLN A 98 5.49 15.49 12.04
C GLN A 98 4.03 15.05 12.26
N THR A 99 3.33 15.71 13.17
CA THR A 99 1.90 15.47 13.41
C THR A 99 1.07 15.77 12.18
N VAL A 100 1.27 16.93 11.53
CA VAL A 100 0.52 17.31 10.32
C VAL A 100 0.81 16.35 9.18
N VAL A 101 2.09 16.01 8.96
CA VAL A 101 2.47 15.01 7.96
C VAL A 101 1.85 13.65 8.30
N GLY A 102 1.83 13.25 9.57
CA GLY A 102 1.15 12.05 10.04
C GLY A 102 -0.34 12.03 9.72
N LEU A 103 -1.05 13.17 9.90
CA LEU A 103 -2.47 13.32 9.54
C LEU A 103 -2.70 13.20 8.03
N ILE A 104 -1.81 13.76 7.21
CA ILE A 104 -1.88 13.64 5.74
C ILE A 104 -1.85 12.16 5.32
N PHE A 105 -1.15 11.31 6.05
CA PHE A 105 -1.20 9.87 5.81
C PHE A 105 -2.58 9.24 6.07
N GLY A 106 -3.52 9.94 6.70
CA GLY A 106 -4.94 9.56 6.76
C GLY A 106 -5.60 9.43 5.39
N ILE A 107 -5.01 10.02 4.34
CA ILE A 107 -5.41 9.83 2.93
C ILE A 107 -5.40 8.33 2.53
N TYR A 108 -4.68 7.47 3.24
CA TYR A 108 -4.77 6.01 3.04
C TYR A 108 -6.21 5.47 3.13
N LEU A 109 -7.09 6.13 3.87
CA LEU A 109 -8.51 5.76 3.93
C LEU A 109 -9.20 5.85 2.57
N VAL A 110 -8.76 6.77 1.70
CA VAL A 110 -9.21 6.86 0.31
C VAL A 110 -8.93 5.56 -0.45
N GLY A 111 -7.85 4.86 -0.08
CA GLY A 111 -7.48 3.56 -0.66
C GLY A 111 -8.52 2.48 -0.39
N THR A 112 -9.16 2.46 0.78
CA THR A 112 -10.22 1.50 1.10
C THR A 112 -11.40 1.67 0.14
N PHE A 113 -11.84 2.92 -0.05
CA PHE A 113 -12.89 3.25 -1.02
C PHE A 113 -12.49 2.89 -2.45
N SER A 114 -11.26 3.27 -2.86
CA SER A 114 -10.72 3.00 -4.19
C SER A 114 -10.69 1.50 -4.51
N SER A 115 -10.22 0.67 -3.59
CA SER A 115 -10.15 -0.79 -3.77
C SER A 115 -11.52 -1.40 -4.06
N ALA A 116 -12.53 -1.01 -3.28
CA ALA A 116 -13.89 -1.51 -3.46
C ALA A 116 -14.51 -1.00 -4.77
N TRP A 117 -14.39 0.32 -5.03
CA TRP A 117 -14.99 0.94 -6.19
C TRP A 117 -14.35 0.49 -7.51
N MET A 118 -13.02 0.50 -7.59
CA MET A 118 -12.29 0.04 -8.78
C MET A 118 -12.46 -1.47 -9.00
N GLY A 119 -12.52 -2.28 -7.95
CA GLY A 119 -12.83 -3.70 -8.05
C GLY A 119 -14.21 -3.95 -8.67
N HIS A 120 -15.22 -3.22 -8.20
CA HIS A 120 -16.59 -3.27 -8.78
C HIS A 120 -16.60 -2.81 -10.25
N LEU A 121 -15.91 -1.73 -10.56
CA LEU A 121 -15.80 -1.19 -11.90
C LEU A 121 -15.08 -2.18 -12.86
N ALA A 122 -14.05 -2.87 -12.36
CA ALA A 122 -13.34 -3.90 -13.11
C ALA A 122 -14.23 -5.10 -13.47
N GLY A 123 -15.18 -5.44 -12.59
CA GLY A 123 -16.22 -6.44 -12.90
C GLY A 123 -17.16 -6.03 -14.03
N LYS A 124 -17.46 -4.73 -14.16
CA LYS A 124 -18.36 -4.19 -15.19
C LYS A 124 -17.68 -3.88 -16.52
N LEU A 125 -16.53 -3.19 -16.48
CA LEU A 125 -15.86 -2.66 -17.67
C LEU A 125 -14.69 -3.52 -18.15
N GLY A 126 -14.32 -4.55 -17.38
CA GLY A 126 -13.18 -5.41 -17.62
C GLY A 126 -11.91 -4.92 -16.88
N ARG A 127 -11.18 -5.88 -16.29
CA ARG A 127 -9.99 -5.64 -15.46
C ARG A 127 -8.93 -4.79 -16.16
N ARG A 128 -8.65 -5.11 -17.44
CA ARG A 128 -7.60 -4.42 -18.21
C ARG A 128 -7.86 -2.92 -18.37
N LYS A 129 -9.10 -2.53 -18.69
CA LYS A 129 -9.44 -1.11 -18.89
C LYS A 129 -9.31 -0.31 -17.60
N VAL A 130 -9.84 -0.86 -16.50
CA VAL A 130 -9.81 -0.20 -15.20
C VAL A 130 -8.39 -0.13 -14.64
N LEU A 131 -7.54 -1.11 -14.93
CA LEU A 131 -6.14 -1.09 -14.55
C LEU A 131 -5.37 0.05 -15.24
N TRP A 132 -5.59 0.26 -16.54
CA TRP A 132 -5.01 1.41 -17.25
C TRP A 132 -5.46 2.76 -16.69
N THR A 133 -6.73 2.89 -16.28
CA THR A 133 -7.20 4.11 -15.61
C THR A 133 -6.54 4.31 -14.26
N ALA A 134 -6.30 3.24 -13.50
CA ALA A 134 -5.56 3.31 -12.25
C ALA A 134 -4.11 3.81 -12.45
N PHE A 135 -3.41 3.31 -13.48
CA PHE A 135 -2.06 3.78 -13.81
C PHE A 135 -2.04 5.23 -14.28
N ALA A 136 -2.96 5.60 -15.17
CA ALA A 136 -3.07 6.99 -15.63
C ALA A 136 -3.29 7.95 -14.44
N LEU A 137 -4.15 7.55 -13.50
CA LEU A 137 -4.39 8.33 -12.29
C LEU A 137 -3.16 8.44 -11.40
N MET A 138 -2.38 7.35 -11.24
CA MET A 138 -1.11 7.39 -10.51
C MET A 138 -0.10 8.33 -11.19
N LEU A 139 0.05 8.26 -12.50
CA LEU A 139 0.97 9.14 -13.25
C LEU A 139 0.59 10.62 -13.11
N VAL A 140 -0.69 10.94 -13.26
CA VAL A 140 -1.21 12.29 -13.02
C VAL A 140 -0.95 12.71 -11.57
N GLY A 141 -1.19 11.81 -10.62
CA GLY A 141 -0.93 12.06 -9.21
C GLY A 141 0.56 12.36 -8.95
N VAL A 142 1.47 11.57 -9.51
CA VAL A 142 2.92 11.83 -9.40
C VAL A 142 3.27 13.20 -9.99
N ALA A 143 2.77 13.53 -11.17
CA ALA A 143 3.02 14.83 -11.80
C ALA A 143 2.51 15.99 -10.92
N LEU A 144 1.33 15.87 -10.32
CA LEU A 144 0.81 16.87 -9.38
C LEU A 144 1.68 16.99 -8.12
N THR A 145 2.21 15.89 -7.60
CA THR A 145 3.12 15.97 -6.45
C THR A 145 4.43 16.67 -6.77
N MET A 146 4.81 16.83 -8.02
CA MET A 146 6.03 17.56 -8.41
C MET A 146 5.83 19.08 -8.41
N THR A 147 4.60 19.59 -8.32
CA THR A 147 4.29 21.03 -8.28
C THR A 147 4.61 21.64 -6.91
N GLN A 148 4.67 22.98 -6.83
CA GLN A 148 4.93 23.68 -5.57
C GLN A 148 3.67 23.92 -4.71
N PRO A 149 2.49 24.28 -5.27
CA PRO A 149 1.31 24.57 -4.47
C PRO A 149 0.87 23.35 -3.65
N LEU A 150 0.79 23.52 -2.32
CA LEU A 150 0.44 22.44 -1.38
C LEU A 150 -0.88 21.74 -1.76
N LEU A 151 -1.87 22.49 -2.22
CA LEU A 151 -3.15 21.91 -2.65
C LEU A 151 -2.97 20.89 -3.79
N LEU A 152 -2.14 21.23 -4.80
CA LEU A 152 -1.87 20.32 -5.91
C LEU A 152 -1.08 19.09 -5.45
N VAL A 153 -0.13 19.28 -4.53
CA VAL A 153 0.60 18.16 -3.91
C VAL A 153 -0.37 17.24 -3.19
N MET A 154 -1.31 17.79 -2.41
CA MET A 154 -2.32 17.00 -1.70
C MET A 154 -3.24 16.24 -2.65
N LEU A 155 -3.74 16.89 -3.71
CA LEU A 155 -4.52 16.24 -4.77
C LEU A 155 -3.70 15.15 -5.46
N GLY A 156 -2.41 15.38 -5.67
CA GLY A 156 -1.48 14.40 -6.21
C GLY A 156 -1.37 13.15 -5.31
N ILE A 157 -1.23 13.34 -4.00
CA ILE A 157 -1.17 12.22 -3.04
C ILE A 157 -2.49 11.43 -3.05
N VAL A 158 -3.63 12.11 -3.10
CA VAL A 158 -4.95 11.47 -3.22
C VAL A 158 -5.04 10.63 -4.50
N ALA A 159 -4.62 11.21 -5.64
CA ALA A 159 -4.66 10.52 -6.93
C ALA A 159 -3.72 9.30 -6.96
N VAL A 160 -2.48 9.43 -6.46
CA VAL A 160 -1.54 8.31 -6.32
C VAL A 160 -2.14 7.20 -5.45
N THR A 161 -2.71 7.57 -4.30
CA THR A 161 -3.31 6.61 -3.36
C THR A 161 -4.49 5.90 -4.00
N PHE A 162 -5.38 6.64 -4.63
CA PHE A 162 -6.55 6.09 -5.30
C PHE A 162 -6.14 5.13 -6.43
N GLY A 163 -5.21 5.54 -7.29
CA GLY A 163 -4.70 4.72 -8.38
C GLY A 163 -3.98 3.47 -7.89
N PHE A 164 -3.13 3.59 -6.88
CA PHE A 164 -2.41 2.46 -6.30
C PHE A 164 -3.35 1.41 -5.72
N PHE A 165 -4.22 1.78 -4.78
CA PHE A 165 -5.10 0.80 -4.12
C PHE A 165 -6.09 0.16 -5.09
N GLY A 166 -6.62 0.93 -6.05
CA GLY A 166 -7.47 0.41 -7.10
C GLY A 166 -6.74 -0.57 -8.02
N GLY A 167 -5.58 -0.18 -8.52
CA GLY A 167 -4.73 -1.03 -9.37
C GLY A 167 -4.28 -2.30 -8.65
N HIS A 168 -3.77 -2.16 -7.43
CA HIS A 168 -3.32 -3.29 -6.62
C HIS A 168 -4.44 -4.30 -6.31
N SER A 169 -5.64 -3.82 -6.00
CA SER A 169 -6.82 -4.67 -5.79
C SER A 169 -7.17 -5.48 -7.04
N ILE A 170 -7.10 -4.86 -8.23
CA ILE A 170 -7.37 -5.54 -9.50
C ILE A 170 -6.31 -6.60 -9.80
N VAL A 171 -5.02 -6.25 -9.66
CA VAL A 171 -3.89 -7.20 -9.89
C VAL A 171 -4.01 -8.39 -8.96
N SER A 172 -4.21 -8.14 -7.65
CA SER A 172 -4.34 -9.20 -6.64
C SER A 172 -5.52 -10.15 -6.95
N SER A 173 -6.67 -9.60 -7.38
CA SER A 173 -7.83 -10.39 -7.77
C SER A 173 -7.64 -11.14 -9.10
N TRP A 174 -6.61 -10.81 -9.86
CA TRP A 174 -6.30 -11.49 -11.13
C TRP A 174 -5.38 -12.68 -10.94
N VAL A 175 -4.53 -12.63 -9.90
CA VAL A 175 -3.60 -13.72 -9.54
C VAL A 175 -4.32 -14.85 -8.78
N GLY A 176 -5.33 -14.54 -7.95
CA GLY A 176 -6.15 -15.51 -7.20
C GLY A 176 -7.37 -15.95 -7.97
#